data_d17d96117edcf5c814142b52825535b6
#
_entry.id   d17d96117edcf5c814142b52825535b6
#
_cell.length_a   1.000
_cell.length_b   1.000
_cell.length_c   1.000
_cell.angle_alpha   90.00
_cell.angle_beta   90.00
_cell.angle_gamma   90.00
#
_symmetry.space_group_name_H-M   'P 1'
#
loop_
_entity.id
_entity.type
_entity.pdbx_description
1 polymer ?
#
loop_
_entity_poly.entity_id
_entity_poly.type
_entity_poly.pdbx_seq_one_letter_code
_entity_poly.pdbx_strand_id
1 'polypeptide(L)'
;MKNQKSTLLLIICCLSTCIVTAQQHVETIKNTFLNPKSNKVLVVAHRGNWRSAPENSTAAIDSAIAMKVDIVEIDIQKTKDGQLILMHDNTLDRTTTGKGEIKNWTLADIKKLKLKDKDGKVTNYVV
;
A
#
# COMPACT_ATOMS: atom_id res chain seq x y z
N MET A 1 4.50 -40.42 -17.72
CA MET A 1 3.60 -39.36 -18.22
C MET A 1 2.30 -39.17 -17.39
N LYS A 2 1.86 -40.11 -16.56
CA LYS A 2 0.65 -39.96 -15.71
C LYS A 2 0.76 -38.94 -14.59
N ASN A 3 1.95 -38.72 -14.00
CA ASN A 3 2.14 -37.83 -12.84
C ASN A 3 2.10 -36.31 -13.16
N GLN A 4 2.51 -35.88 -14.35
CA GLN A 4 2.53 -34.47 -14.70
C GLN A 4 1.14 -33.84 -14.83
N LYS A 5 0.16 -34.55 -15.38
CA LYS A 5 -1.21 -34.05 -15.51
C LYS A 5 -1.91 -33.93 -14.16
N SER A 6 -1.66 -34.86 -13.23
CA SER A 6 -2.22 -34.81 -11.87
C SER A 6 -1.63 -33.64 -11.06
N THR A 7 -0.31 -33.40 -11.19
CA THR A 7 0.35 -32.28 -10.52
C THR A 7 -0.16 -30.91 -11.04
N LEU A 8 -0.32 -30.76 -12.36
CA LEU A 8 -0.84 -29.54 -12.96
C LEU A 8 -2.29 -29.30 -12.54
N LEU A 9 -3.13 -30.31 -12.46
CA LEU A 9 -4.52 -30.19 -12.02
C LEU A 9 -4.61 -29.73 -10.54
N LEU A 10 -3.74 -30.26 -9.67
CA LEU A 10 -3.65 -29.86 -8.26
C LEU A 10 -3.23 -28.38 -8.10
N ILE A 11 -2.25 -27.94 -8.89
CA ILE A 11 -1.78 -26.55 -8.88
C ILE A 11 -2.89 -25.59 -9.32
N ILE A 12 -3.61 -25.92 -10.39
CA ILE A 12 -4.75 -25.11 -10.87
C ILE A 12 -5.87 -25.07 -9.81
N CYS A 13 -6.18 -26.18 -9.16
CA CYS A 13 -7.19 -26.22 -8.11
C CYS A 13 -6.80 -25.39 -6.89
N CYS A 14 -5.54 -25.44 -6.43
CA CYS A 14 -5.05 -24.61 -5.33
C CYS A 14 -5.05 -23.12 -5.67
N LEU A 15 -4.69 -22.72 -6.90
CA LEU A 15 -4.72 -21.34 -7.34
C LEU A 15 -6.15 -20.78 -7.39
N SER A 16 -7.11 -21.58 -7.89
CA SER A 16 -8.51 -21.15 -7.96
C SER A 16 -9.15 -20.96 -6.57
N THR A 17 -8.84 -21.81 -5.60
CA THR A 17 -9.35 -21.68 -4.23
C THR A 17 -8.78 -20.45 -3.52
N CYS A 18 -7.51 -20.10 -3.71
CA CYS A 18 -6.91 -18.90 -3.13
C CYS A 18 -7.55 -17.62 -3.68
N ILE A 19 -7.86 -17.54 -4.97
CA ILE A 19 -8.52 -16.38 -5.58
C ILE A 19 -9.93 -16.21 -5.01
N VAL A 20 -10.71 -17.27 -4.89
CA VAL A 20 -12.08 -17.22 -4.35
C VAL A 20 -12.10 -16.74 -2.90
N THR A 21 -11.18 -17.20 -2.05
CA THR A 21 -11.13 -16.78 -0.65
C THR A 21 -10.74 -15.32 -0.48
N ALA A 22 -9.78 -14.82 -1.29
CA ALA A 22 -9.37 -13.42 -1.26
C ALA A 22 -10.51 -12.49 -1.68
N GLN A 23 -11.22 -12.82 -2.74
CA GLN A 23 -12.37 -12.04 -3.22
C GLN A 23 -13.52 -12.03 -2.19
N GLN A 24 -13.79 -13.14 -1.54
CA GLN A 24 -14.81 -13.23 -0.50
C GLN A 24 -14.47 -12.37 0.72
N HIS A 25 -13.20 -12.27 1.08
CA HIS A 25 -12.74 -11.41 2.17
C HIS A 25 -12.97 -9.92 1.85
N VAL A 26 -12.60 -9.47 0.66
CA VAL A 26 -12.82 -8.08 0.21
C VAL A 26 -14.31 -7.73 0.18
N GLU A 27 -15.16 -8.61 -0.35
CA GLU A 27 -16.61 -8.39 -0.35
C GLU A 27 -17.20 -8.30 1.07
N THR A 28 -16.67 -9.07 2.02
CA THR A 28 -17.08 -9.00 3.42
C THR A 28 -16.74 -7.64 4.02
N ILE A 29 -15.52 -7.12 3.81
CA ILE A 29 -15.10 -5.79 4.27
C ILE A 29 -15.99 -4.72 3.65
N LYS A 30 -16.17 -4.74 2.33
CA LYS A 30 -17.01 -3.80 1.59
C LYS A 30 -18.44 -3.77 2.12
N ASN A 31 -19.07 -4.94 2.29
CA ASN A 31 -20.43 -5.04 2.80
C ASN A 31 -20.54 -4.55 4.25
N THR A 32 -19.52 -4.77 5.08
CA THR A 32 -19.44 -4.24 6.43
C THR A 32 -19.35 -2.71 6.42
N PHE A 33 -18.48 -2.16 5.58
CA PHE A 33 -18.28 -0.71 5.42
C PHE A 33 -19.53 0.02 4.94
N LEU A 34 -20.25 -0.56 3.97
CA LEU A 34 -21.46 0.02 3.39
C LEU A 34 -22.73 -0.20 4.22
N ASN A 35 -22.67 -1.02 5.27
CA ASN A 35 -23.83 -1.31 6.11
C ASN A 35 -23.88 -0.41 7.34
N PRO A 36 -24.77 0.61 7.39
CA PRO A 36 -24.86 1.53 8.52
C PRO A 36 -25.37 0.87 9.81
N LYS A 37 -25.89 -0.37 9.73
CA LYS A 37 -26.33 -1.16 10.88
C LYS A 37 -25.30 -2.19 11.33
N SER A 38 -24.11 -2.21 10.71
CA SER A 38 -23.04 -3.13 11.13
C SER A 38 -22.52 -2.73 12.52
N ASN A 39 -22.37 -3.71 13.39
CA ASN A 39 -21.71 -3.57 14.69
C ASN A 39 -20.23 -3.99 14.63
N LYS A 40 -19.71 -4.32 13.45
CA LYS A 40 -18.30 -4.67 13.27
C LYS A 40 -17.44 -3.41 13.20
N VAL A 41 -16.30 -3.43 13.86
CA VAL A 41 -15.27 -2.40 13.77
C VAL A 41 -14.32 -2.81 12.65
N LEU A 42 -14.07 -1.90 11.72
CA LEU A 42 -13.04 -2.04 10.68
C LEU A 42 -11.81 -1.26 11.11
N VAL A 43 -10.64 -1.87 10.98
CA VAL A 43 -9.35 -1.25 11.29
C VAL A 43 -8.75 -0.68 10.01
N VAL A 44 -8.52 0.64 10.00
CA VAL A 44 -7.91 1.37 8.87
C VAL A 44 -6.50 1.77 9.23
N ALA A 45 -5.52 1.35 8.44
CA ALA A 45 -4.15 1.84 8.55
C ALA A 45 -4.00 3.13 7.74
N HIS A 46 -4.00 4.28 8.41
CA HIS A 46 -3.84 5.61 7.83
C HIS A 46 -2.40 5.79 7.33
N ARG A 47 -2.23 5.97 6.01
CA ARG A 47 -0.93 6.03 5.32
C ARG A 47 -0.06 4.78 5.48
N GLY A 48 -0.70 3.61 5.67
CA GLY A 48 -0.04 2.37 6.04
C GLY A 48 0.37 2.31 7.51
N ASN A 49 1.24 1.36 7.89
CA ASN A 49 1.79 1.29 9.24
C ASN A 49 3.01 2.23 9.40
N TRP A 50 2.76 3.53 9.44
CA TRP A 50 3.77 4.59 9.56
C TRP A 50 4.59 4.55 10.85
N ARG A 51 4.23 3.73 11.82
CA ARG A 51 5.01 3.51 13.04
C ARG A 51 6.21 2.60 12.81
N SER A 52 6.14 1.72 11.83
CA SER A 52 7.19 0.73 11.50
C SER A 52 8.00 1.09 10.26
N ALA A 53 7.44 1.93 9.37
CA ALA A 53 8.07 2.36 8.12
C ALA A 53 7.61 3.78 7.76
N PRO A 54 8.29 4.50 6.85
CA PRO A 54 7.84 5.83 6.41
C PRO A 54 6.40 5.81 5.91
N GLU A 55 5.61 6.82 6.29
CA GLU A 55 4.23 6.96 5.81
C GLU A 55 4.14 6.97 4.28
N ASN A 56 3.02 6.48 3.72
CA ASN A 56 2.80 6.45 2.28
C ASN A 56 3.93 5.74 1.49
N SER A 57 4.53 4.71 2.07
CA SER A 57 5.54 3.87 1.40
C SER A 57 5.04 2.44 1.20
N THR A 58 5.59 1.74 0.21
CA THR A 58 5.32 0.31 0.02
C THR A 58 5.62 -0.49 1.28
N ALA A 59 6.70 -0.15 2.00
CA ALA A 59 7.06 -0.81 3.25
C ALA A 59 6.01 -0.62 4.35
N ALA A 60 5.38 0.58 4.44
CA ALA A 60 4.31 0.82 5.40
C ALA A 60 3.02 0.06 5.01
N ILE A 61 2.75 -0.07 3.72
CA ILE A 61 1.63 -0.87 3.18
C ILE A 61 1.86 -2.35 3.48
N ASP A 62 3.03 -2.89 3.16
CA ASP A 62 3.38 -4.29 3.41
C ASP A 62 3.29 -4.63 4.91
N SER A 63 3.75 -3.71 5.76
CA SER A 63 3.63 -3.85 7.21
C SER A 63 2.17 -3.86 7.68
N ALA A 64 1.31 -3.02 7.11
CA ALA A 64 -0.12 -3.01 7.42
C ALA A 64 -0.81 -4.30 6.96
N ILE A 65 -0.45 -4.83 5.79
CA ILE A 65 -0.93 -6.12 5.28
C ILE A 65 -0.51 -7.26 6.22
N ALA A 66 0.75 -7.27 6.67
CA ALA A 66 1.26 -8.27 7.63
C ALA A 66 0.50 -8.24 8.97
N MET A 67 0.03 -7.05 9.39
CA MET A 67 -0.81 -6.87 10.57
C MET A 67 -2.27 -7.31 10.35
N LYS A 68 -2.66 -7.66 9.12
CA LYS A 68 -4.02 -8.08 8.74
C LYS A 68 -5.08 -7.03 9.08
N VAL A 69 -4.76 -5.75 8.86
CA VAL A 69 -5.77 -4.67 8.96
C VAL A 69 -6.80 -4.83 7.83
N ASP A 70 -8.00 -4.31 8.04
CA ASP A 70 -9.08 -4.45 7.06
C ASP A 70 -8.89 -3.54 5.84
N ILE A 71 -8.38 -2.32 6.05
CA ILE A 71 -8.24 -1.29 5.03
C ILE A 71 -6.89 -0.60 5.19
N VAL A 72 -6.21 -0.30 4.10
CA VAL A 72 -5.07 0.62 4.06
C VAL A 72 -5.51 1.88 3.34
N GLU A 73 -5.36 3.02 3.99
CA GLU A 73 -5.58 4.33 3.38
C GLU A 73 -4.24 4.89 2.89
N ILE A 74 -4.24 5.58 1.76
CA ILE A 74 -3.06 6.18 1.13
C ILE A 74 -3.40 7.51 0.49
N ASP A 75 -2.43 8.43 0.47
CA ASP A 75 -2.54 9.72 -0.20
C ASP A 75 -1.80 9.70 -1.55
N ILE A 76 -2.36 10.34 -2.56
CA ILE A 76 -1.79 10.38 -3.91
C ILE A 76 -1.56 11.82 -4.35
N GLN A 77 -0.36 12.09 -4.88
CA GLN A 77 0.01 13.35 -5.50
C GLN A 77 0.45 13.15 -6.96
N LYS A 78 0.38 14.22 -7.75
CA LYS A 78 0.76 14.22 -9.17
C LYS A 78 2.06 14.97 -9.39
N THR A 79 3.02 14.35 -10.07
CA THR A 79 4.32 14.93 -10.43
C THR A 79 4.22 15.88 -11.62
N LYS A 80 5.33 16.61 -11.92
CA LYS A 80 5.47 17.49 -13.08
C LYS A 80 5.18 16.80 -14.42
N ASP A 81 5.63 15.56 -14.56
CA ASP A 81 5.42 14.71 -15.74
C ASP A 81 4.14 13.88 -15.70
N GLY A 82 3.22 14.22 -14.77
CA GLY A 82 1.87 13.66 -14.70
C GLY A 82 1.77 12.28 -14.08
N GLN A 83 2.87 11.77 -13.50
CA GLN A 83 2.89 10.47 -12.82
C GLN A 83 2.31 10.59 -11.41
N LEU A 84 1.79 9.48 -10.88
CA LEU A 84 1.24 9.40 -9.53
C LEU A 84 2.30 8.86 -8.56
N ILE A 85 2.37 9.48 -7.38
CA ILE A 85 3.21 9.04 -6.26
C ILE A 85 2.40 8.99 -4.97
N LEU A 86 2.84 8.18 -4.02
CA LEU A 86 2.28 8.15 -2.67
C LEU A 86 2.88 9.28 -1.84
N MET A 87 2.09 10.29 -1.51
CA MET A 87 2.52 11.43 -0.71
C MET A 87 1.31 12.21 -0.19
N HIS A 88 1.33 12.56 1.09
CA HIS A 88 0.27 13.38 1.68
C HIS A 88 0.43 14.87 1.34
N ASP A 89 1.61 15.42 1.58
CA ASP A 89 1.88 16.84 1.42
C ASP A 89 2.05 17.23 -0.05
N ASN A 90 1.77 18.46 -0.40
CA ASN A 90 2.07 19.01 -1.73
C ASN A 90 3.57 19.25 -1.95
N THR A 91 4.40 19.11 -0.89
CA THR A 91 5.84 19.33 -0.90
C THR A 91 6.60 18.11 -0.42
N LEU A 92 7.88 18.01 -0.79
CA LEU A 92 8.78 16.91 -0.46
C LEU A 92 9.44 17.05 0.93
N ASP A 93 9.35 18.20 1.56
CA ASP A 93 10.20 18.66 2.66
C ASP A 93 10.10 17.81 3.93
N ARG A 94 8.90 17.44 4.33
CA ARG A 94 8.66 16.74 5.61
C ARG A 94 9.08 15.28 5.55
N THR A 95 8.66 14.56 4.52
CA THR A 95 8.76 13.10 4.45
C THR A 95 9.89 12.58 3.58
N THR A 96 10.64 13.48 2.91
CA THR A 96 11.77 13.09 2.03
C THR A 96 13.01 13.94 2.27
N THR A 97 14.11 13.57 1.60
CA THR A 97 15.34 14.37 1.51
C THR A 97 15.26 15.50 0.47
N GLY A 98 14.18 15.53 -0.34
CA GLY A 98 13.91 16.60 -1.31
C GLY A 98 13.29 17.82 -0.66
N LYS A 99 13.12 18.90 -1.46
CA LYS A 99 12.50 20.14 -1.02
C LYS A 99 11.63 20.77 -2.11
N GLY A 100 10.60 21.47 -1.68
CA GLY A 100 9.71 22.21 -2.56
C GLY A 100 8.56 21.38 -3.11
N GLU A 101 7.78 21.99 -3.98
CA GLU A 101 6.51 21.43 -4.46
C GLU A 101 6.72 20.25 -5.42
N ILE A 102 5.97 19.17 -5.22
CA ILE A 102 5.98 17.94 -6.02
C ILE A 102 5.71 18.22 -7.50
N LYS A 103 4.80 19.16 -7.80
CA LYS A 103 4.47 19.54 -9.19
C LYS A 103 5.64 20.07 -10.02
N ASN A 104 6.77 20.41 -9.37
CA ASN A 104 7.98 20.88 -10.03
C ASN A 104 9.02 19.78 -10.28
N TRP A 105 8.76 18.56 -9.82
CA TRP A 105 9.67 17.41 -9.88
C TRP A 105 9.13 16.31 -10.80
N THR A 106 10.02 15.67 -11.57
CA THR A 106 9.69 14.47 -12.33
C THR A 106 9.69 13.24 -11.43
N LEU A 107 8.95 12.19 -11.81
CA LEU A 107 8.99 10.91 -11.09
C LEU A 107 10.42 10.35 -10.99
N ALA A 108 11.20 10.48 -12.09
CA ALA A 108 12.57 9.98 -12.14
C ALA A 108 13.49 10.67 -11.11
N ASP A 109 13.26 11.95 -10.82
CA ASP A 109 14.04 12.68 -9.81
C ASP A 109 13.54 12.40 -8.39
N ILE A 110 12.23 12.29 -8.19
CA ILE A 110 11.64 11.96 -6.89
C ILE A 110 12.11 10.57 -6.42
N LYS A 111 12.18 9.59 -7.29
CA LYS A 111 12.66 8.23 -6.98
C LYS A 111 14.10 8.14 -6.48
N LYS A 112 14.90 9.19 -6.63
CA LYS A 112 16.27 9.27 -6.07
C LYS A 112 16.29 9.73 -4.62
N LEU A 113 15.17 10.26 -4.12
CA LEU A 113 15.06 10.79 -2.77
C LEU A 113 14.86 9.67 -1.75
N LYS A 114 15.42 9.87 -0.55
CA LYS A 114 15.20 9.00 0.59
C LYS A 114 13.97 9.47 1.37
N LEU A 115 13.21 8.51 1.88
CA LEU A 115 12.11 8.77 2.79
C LEU A 115 12.64 9.01 4.22
N LYS A 116 11.91 9.82 4.97
CA LYS A 116 12.11 10.03 6.41
C LYS A 116 11.05 9.26 7.19
N ASP A 117 11.43 8.78 8.36
CA ASP A 117 10.49 8.16 9.31
C ASP A 117 9.66 9.22 10.06
N LYS A 118 8.80 8.76 10.97
CA LYS A 118 7.94 9.59 11.81
C LYS A 118 8.67 10.63 12.68
N ASP A 119 9.94 10.41 12.94
CA ASP A 119 10.80 11.29 13.77
C ASP A 119 11.67 12.22 12.88
N GLY A 120 11.46 12.20 11.56
CA GLY A 120 12.20 13.01 10.59
C GLY A 120 13.58 12.47 10.24
N LYS A 121 13.95 11.26 10.71
CA LYS A 121 15.22 10.62 10.42
C LYS A 121 15.21 10.01 9.04
N VAL A 122 16.26 10.26 8.26
CA VAL A 122 16.42 9.68 6.91
C VAL A 122 16.59 8.16 7.02
N THR A 123 15.84 7.44 6.22
CA THR A 123 15.85 5.99 6.13
C THR A 123 16.57 5.50 4.86
N ASN A 124 16.65 4.17 4.70
CA ASN A 124 17.12 3.55 3.45
C ASN A 124 16.03 3.39 2.39
N TYR A 125 14.77 3.66 2.72
CA TYR A 125 13.66 3.61 1.78
C TYR A 125 13.72 4.79 0.80
N VAL A 126 13.29 4.55 -0.44
CA VAL A 126 13.14 5.56 -1.49
C VAL A 126 11.65 5.81 -1.77
N VAL A 127 11.35 6.94 -2.42
CA VAL A 127 9.99 7.28 -2.85
C VAL A 127 9.52 6.34 -3.96
#